data_a6e56d534c019e1574fa783280dbbff7
#
_entry.id   a6e56d534c019e1574fa783280dbbff7
#
_cell.length_a   1.000
_cell.length_b   1.000
_cell.length_c   1.000
_cell.angle_alpha   90.00
_cell.angle_beta   90.00
_cell.angle_gamma   90.00
#
_symmetry.space_group_name_H-M   'P 1'
#
loop_
_entity.id
_entity.type
_entity.pdbx_description
1 polymer ?
#
loop_
_entity_poly.entity_id
_entity_poly.type
_entity_poly.pdbx_seq_one_letter_code
_entity_poly.pdbx_strand_id
1 'polypeptide(L)'
;DLEIKNHDGGLFVINHIPLEQYLMCVATSEMSGDCPPTLLEAQTIAARSWLLAAAEQKHADLGLDACNDDCCQRYQGIGNLTDAATTASEKTRGQVLIHNEKICDTRYSKSCGGISENNENVWFDTPKPYLRSIYDSNDPIVPNLKSESDLKKWMNELPKSYCGPEFIPEKDLNNYLGNVDKSGNYFRWNVSFSQEDITKLISEKTGKTFDSILSLQPLERGISGRIIKIQIDGMENGKATHVILKSEYEIRRVLHPNFLFSSAFIIAANSTPNSPPS
;
A
#
# COMPACT_ATOMS: atom_id res chain seq x y z
N ASP A 1 -3.95 11.95 -27.89
CA ASP A 1 -3.13 13.10 -28.30
C ASP A 1 -2.21 13.51 -27.17
N LEU A 2 -1.02 14.04 -27.50
CA LEU A 2 -0.06 14.55 -26.50
C LEU A 2 -0.08 16.08 -26.52
N GLU A 3 -0.14 16.66 -25.35
CA GLU A 3 -0.03 18.11 -25.13
C GLU A 3 1.17 18.37 -24.19
N ILE A 4 1.96 19.39 -24.48
CA ILE A 4 3.08 19.82 -23.65
C ILE A 4 2.77 21.20 -23.10
N LYS A 5 2.77 21.33 -21.77
CA LYS A 5 2.56 22.59 -21.05
C LYS A 5 3.78 22.96 -20.23
N ASN A 6 4.05 24.26 -20.16
CA ASN A 6 4.99 24.80 -19.18
C ASN A 6 4.23 25.15 -17.89
N HIS A 7 4.71 24.67 -16.75
CA HIS A 7 4.17 24.97 -15.44
C HIS A 7 5.32 25.03 -14.42
N ASP A 8 5.42 26.12 -13.68
CA ASP A 8 6.44 26.37 -12.65
C ASP A 8 7.89 26.09 -13.10
N GLY A 9 8.20 26.45 -14.36
CA GLY A 9 9.55 26.27 -14.93
C GLY A 9 9.88 24.85 -15.38
N GLY A 10 8.93 23.91 -15.28
CA GLY A 10 9.01 22.56 -15.78
C GLY A 10 8.11 22.30 -16.99
N LEU A 11 8.35 21.18 -17.68
CA LEU A 11 7.49 20.73 -18.77
C LEU A 11 6.59 19.58 -18.28
N PHE A 12 5.29 19.74 -18.47
CA PHE A 12 4.29 18.69 -18.27
C PHE A 12 3.90 18.09 -19.63
N VAL A 13 3.91 16.77 -19.70
CA VAL A 13 3.41 16.02 -20.85
C VAL A 13 2.04 15.44 -20.47
N ILE A 14 1.01 15.90 -21.15
CA ILE A 14 -0.37 15.48 -20.92
C ILE A 14 -0.79 14.55 -22.04
N ASN A 15 -1.28 13.36 -21.68
CA ASN A 15 -1.82 12.38 -22.63
C ASN A 15 -3.36 12.42 -22.60
N HIS A 16 -3.97 12.90 -23.68
CA HIS A 16 -5.42 12.82 -23.87
C HIS A 16 -5.78 11.45 -24.46
N ILE A 17 -6.32 10.58 -23.63
CA ILE A 17 -6.57 9.18 -23.97
C ILE A 17 -8.04 8.80 -23.64
N PRO A 18 -8.73 8.02 -24.49
CA PRO A 18 -10.04 7.46 -24.13
C PRO A 18 -9.96 6.59 -22.89
N LEU A 19 -10.98 6.68 -22.02
CA LEU A 19 -11.03 5.97 -20.74
C LEU A 19 -10.69 4.49 -20.84
N GLU A 20 -11.30 3.75 -21.76
CA GLU A 20 -11.06 2.31 -21.87
C GLU A 20 -9.63 1.98 -22.32
N GLN A 21 -9.02 2.81 -23.16
CA GLN A 21 -7.61 2.66 -23.51
C GLN A 21 -6.66 2.97 -22.34
N TYR A 22 -7.02 3.95 -21.51
CA TYR A 22 -6.30 4.20 -20.26
C TYR A 22 -6.36 2.98 -19.32
N LEU A 23 -7.56 2.41 -19.14
CA LEU A 23 -7.79 1.32 -18.19
C LEU A 23 -7.08 0.02 -18.59
N MET A 24 -7.02 -0.34 -19.87
CA MET A 24 -6.26 -1.51 -20.31
C MET A 24 -4.76 -1.37 -20.05
N CYS A 25 -4.23 -0.15 -20.09
CA CYS A 25 -2.82 0.13 -19.72
C CYS A 25 -2.62 0.14 -18.20
N VAL A 26 -3.57 0.69 -17.44
CA VAL A 26 -3.54 0.64 -15.96
C VAL A 26 -3.55 -0.80 -15.47
N ALA A 27 -4.42 -1.65 -16.02
CA ALA A 27 -4.52 -3.06 -15.61
C ALA A 27 -3.15 -3.78 -15.67
N THR A 28 -2.38 -3.55 -16.74
CA THR A 28 -1.04 -4.15 -16.92
C THR A 28 0.10 -3.38 -16.25
N SER A 29 -0.14 -2.16 -15.79
CA SER A 29 0.81 -1.40 -14.99
C SER A 29 0.69 -1.70 -13.50
N GLU A 30 -0.52 -1.98 -13.02
CA GLU A 30 -0.81 -2.35 -11.64
C GLU A 30 -0.59 -3.84 -11.38
N MET A 31 -0.96 -4.69 -12.33
CA MET A 31 -0.85 -6.15 -12.25
C MET A 31 -0.19 -6.70 -13.54
N SER A 32 0.19 -7.97 -13.55
CA SER A 32 0.66 -8.61 -14.79
C SER A 32 -0.48 -8.91 -15.75
N GLY A 33 -0.21 -8.81 -17.05
CA GLY A 33 -1.11 -9.32 -18.09
C GLY A 33 -1.33 -10.84 -18.07
N ASP A 34 -0.48 -11.57 -17.32
CA ASP A 34 -0.57 -13.03 -17.12
C ASP A 34 -1.52 -13.41 -15.96
N CYS A 35 -2.11 -12.41 -15.30
CA CYS A 35 -3.14 -12.67 -14.30
C CYS A 35 -4.36 -13.38 -14.89
N PRO A 36 -5.07 -14.18 -14.08
CA PRO A 36 -6.33 -14.78 -14.51
C PRO A 36 -7.29 -13.73 -15.08
N PRO A 37 -8.01 -14.01 -16.18
CA PRO A 37 -8.91 -13.04 -16.82
C PRO A 37 -9.89 -12.37 -15.87
N THR A 38 -10.47 -13.14 -14.93
CA THR A 38 -11.39 -12.60 -13.92
C THR A 38 -10.74 -11.55 -13.00
N LEU A 39 -9.44 -11.72 -12.68
CA LEU A 39 -8.71 -10.70 -11.90
C LEU A 39 -8.54 -9.42 -12.72
N LEU A 40 -8.15 -9.52 -13.99
CA LEU A 40 -8.02 -8.37 -14.89
C LEU A 40 -9.36 -7.64 -15.09
N GLU A 41 -10.46 -8.38 -15.23
CA GLU A 41 -11.82 -7.83 -15.29
C GLU A 41 -12.16 -7.06 -13.99
N ALA A 42 -11.95 -7.67 -12.83
CA ALA A 42 -12.21 -7.05 -11.53
C ALA A 42 -11.34 -5.81 -11.30
N GLN A 43 -10.04 -5.88 -11.62
CA GLN A 43 -9.12 -4.76 -11.52
C GLN A 43 -9.55 -3.60 -12.43
N THR A 44 -9.98 -3.90 -13.66
CA THR A 44 -10.45 -2.89 -14.60
C THR A 44 -11.71 -2.19 -14.12
N ILE A 45 -12.69 -2.93 -13.56
CA ILE A 45 -13.91 -2.36 -12.96
C ILE A 45 -13.54 -1.48 -11.75
N ALA A 46 -12.64 -1.95 -10.89
CA ALA A 46 -12.18 -1.18 -9.74
C ALA A 46 -11.46 0.11 -10.18
N ALA A 47 -10.50 0.02 -11.09
CA ALA A 47 -9.77 1.17 -11.61
C ALA A 47 -10.69 2.21 -12.28
N ARG A 48 -11.68 1.74 -13.07
CA ARG A 48 -12.69 2.62 -13.69
C ARG A 48 -13.54 3.31 -12.65
N SER A 49 -13.99 2.59 -11.63
CA SER A 49 -14.82 3.15 -10.57
C SER A 49 -14.05 4.20 -9.78
N TRP A 50 -12.79 3.94 -9.42
CA TRP A 50 -11.93 4.89 -8.72
C TRP A 50 -11.76 6.20 -9.51
N LEU A 51 -11.42 6.10 -10.79
CA LEU A 51 -11.22 7.29 -11.63
C LEU A 51 -12.51 8.12 -11.78
N LEU A 52 -13.63 7.43 -12.05
CA LEU A 52 -14.91 8.12 -12.27
C LEU A 52 -15.57 8.63 -10.98
N ALA A 53 -15.25 8.06 -9.82
CA ALA A 53 -15.67 8.59 -8.53
C ALA A 53 -15.03 9.97 -8.26
N ALA A 54 -13.84 10.23 -8.80
CA ALA A 54 -13.10 11.50 -8.71
C ALA A 54 -13.03 12.05 -7.27
N ALA A 55 -12.89 11.15 -6.26
CA ALA A 55 -13.05 11.52 -4.85
C ALA A 55 -11.93 12.42 -4.33
N GLU A 56 -10.71 12.27 -4.86
CA GLU A 56 -9.55 13.04 -4.39
C GLU A 56 -9.19 14.23 -5.29
N GLN A 57 -9.37 14.12 -6.60
CA GLN A 57 -9.06 15.17 -7.59
C GLN A 57 -7.70 15.86 -7.37
N LYS A 58 -6.66 15.06 -7.05
CA LYS A 58 -5.34 15.54 -6.62
C LYS A 58 -4.65 16.51 -7.58
N HIS A 59 -5.03 16.49 -8.85
CA HIS A 59 -4.40 17.27 -9.92
C HIS A 59 -5.41 18.14 -10.67
N ALA A 60 -6.53 18.50 -10.01
CA ALA A 60 -7.57 19.37 -10.59
C ALA A 60 -7.05 20.78 -10.92
N ASP A 61 -6.10 21.28 -10.14
CA ASP A 61 -5.39 22.54 -10.36
C ASP A 61 -4.60 22.57 -11.68
N LEU A 62 -4.15 21.41 -12.15
CA LEU A 62 -3.48 21.23 -13.43
C LEU A 62 -4.44 20.87 -14.57
N GLY A 63 -5.73 20.68 -14.28
CA GLY A 63 -6.73 20.21 -15.22
C GLY A 63 -6.54 18.76 -15.66
N LEU A 64 -6.00 17.91 -14.78
CA LEU A 64 -5.72 16.49 -15.04
C LEU A 64 -6.67 15.61 -14.24
N ASP A 65 -7.15 14.52 -14.85
CA ASP A 65 -7.96 13.51 -14.18
C ASP A 65 -7.10 12.62 -13.28
N ALA A 66 -5.88 12.29 -13.71
CA ALA A 66 -4.92 11.47 -12.96
C ALA A 66 -3.49 11.73 -13.45
N CYS A 67 -2.50 11.46 -12.59
CA CYS A 67 -1.10 11.34 -13.00
C CYS A 67 -0.79 9.88 -13.36
N ASN A 68 0.47 9.63 -13.76
CA ASN A 68 0.95 8.31 -14.17
C ASN A 68 1.63 7.52 -13.04
N ASP A 69 1.56 7.99 -11.80
CA ASP A 69 2.29 7.44 -10.64
C ASP A 69 1.33 6.93 -9.54
N ASP A 70 1.90 6.26 -8.54
CA ASP A 70 1.20 5.61 -7.43
C ASP A 70 0.33 6.54 -6.58
N CYS A 71 0.50 7.86 -6.70
CA CYS A 71 -0.40 8.79 -6.03
C CYS A 71 -1.82 8.80 -6.63
N CYS A 72 -1.98 8.33 -7.87
CA CYS A 72 -3.24 8.09 -8.56
C CYS A 72 -3.37 6.61 -8.90
N GLN A 73 -3.11 6.28 -10.14
CA GLN A 73 -3.04 4.90 -10.66
C GLN A 73 -1.82 4.79 -11.55
N ARG A 74 -1.05 3.73 -11.37
CA ARG A 74 0.14 3.52 -12.18
C ARG A 74 -0.23 3.35 -13.64
N TYR A 75 0.36 4.18 -14.49
CA TYR A 75 0.14 4.18 -15.92
C TYR A 75 1.49 4.23 -16.67
N GLN A 76 1.84 3.15 -17.35
CA GLN A 76 3.09 3.01 -18.09
C GLN A 76 2.90 2.99 -19.63
N GLY A 77 1.74 3.43 -20.09
CA GLY A 77 1.40 3.40 -21.52
C GLY A 77 1.21 1.97 -22.04
N ILE A 78 1.45 1.80 -23.34
CA ILE A 78 1.18 0.54 -24.05
C ILE A 78 2.31 -0.49 -23.96
N GLY A 79 3.41 -0.17 -23.31
CA GLY A 79 4.61 -1.02 -23.29
C GLY A 79 4.39 -2.42 -22.69
N ASN A 80 3.43 -2.56 -21.78
CA ASN A 80 3.07 -3.81 -21.12
C ASN A 80 1.67 -4.32 -21.52
N LEU A 81 1.04 -3.70 -22.52
CA LEU A 81 -0.31 -4.06 -22.94
C LEU A 81 -0.36 -5.50 -23.48
N THR A 82 -1.38 -6.26 -23.05
CA THR A 82 -1.64 -7.63 -23.50
C THR A 82 -3.05 -7.76 -24.07
N ASP A 83 -3.26 -8.79 -24.89
CA ASP A 83 -4.60 -9.12 -25.42
C ASP A 83 -5.59 -9.45 -24.28
N ALA A 84 -5.11 -10.05 -23.19
CA ALA A 84 -5.92 -10.34 -22.02
C ALA A 84 -6.45 -9.07 -21.35
N ALA A 85 -5.60 -8.05 -21.16
CA ALA A 85 -6.00 -6.77 -20.58
C ALA A 85 -6.94 -5.98 -21.50
N THR A 86 -6.69 -6.03 -22.82
CA THR A 86 -7.59 -5.44 -23.81
C THR A 86 -8.98 -6.11 -23.75
N THR A 87 -9.01 -7.44 -23.75
CA THR A 87 -10.25 -8.22 -23.65
C THR A 87 -11.00 -7.92 -22.34
N ALA A 88 -10.30 -7.83 -21.20
CA ALA A 88 -10.90 -7.50 -19.91
C ALA A 88 -11.55 -6.12 -19.91
N SER A 89 -10.88 -5.12 -20.48
CA SER A 89 -11.42 -3.76 -20.59
C SER A 89 -12.66 -3.70 -21.50
N GLU A 90 -12.61 -4.37 -22.65
CA GLU A 90 -13.75 -4.40 -23.59
C GLU A 90 -14.94 -5.14 -23.00
N LYS A 91 -14.72 -6.28 -22.36
CA LYS A 91 -15.77 -7.11 -21.76
C LYS A 91 -16.45 -6.43 -20.57
N THR A 92 -15.73 -5.60 -19.86
CA THR A 92 -16.25 -4.84 -18.71
C THR A 92 -16.58 -3.39 -19.02
N ARG A 93 -16.59 -3.03 -20.30
CA ARG A 93 -16.83 -1.64 -20.76
C ARG A 93 -18.03 -0.98 -20.07
N GLY A 94 -17.82 0.18 -19.47
CA GLY A 94 -18.85 0.96 -18.78
C GLY A 94 -19.33 0.38 -17.45
N GLN A 95 -18.82 -0.77 -17.00
CA GLN A 95 -19.19 -1.33 -15.69
C GLN A 95 -18.44 -0.61 -14.57
N VAL A 96 -19.17 -0.19 -13.55
CA VAL A 96 -18.67 0.48 -12.34
C VAL A 96 -19.33 -0.08 -11.09
N LEU A 97 -18.68 0.06 -9.95
CA LEU A 97 -19.26 -0.27 -8.66
C LEU A 97 -20.06 0.93 -8.14
N ILE A 98 -21.29 0.68 -7.71
CA ILE A 98 -22.23 1.70 -7.24
C ILE A 98 -22.68 1.37 -5.81
N HIS A 99 -22.73 2.41 -4.97
CA HIS A 99 -23.33 2.35 -3.65
C HIS A 99 -24.19 3.61 -3.45
N ASN A 100 -25.45 3.42 -3.07
CA ASN A 100 -26.43 4.52 -2.91
C ASN A 100 -26.44 5.48 -4.13
N GLU A 101 -26.56 4.93 -5.33
CA GLU A 101 -26.63 5.66 -6.62
C GLU A 101 -25.39 6.48 -6.98
N LYS A 102 -24.29 6.31 -6.26
CA LYS A 102 -23.01 6.96 -6.53
C LYS A 102 -21.94 5.95 -6.90
N ILE A 103 -21.05 6.31 -7.80
CA ILE A 103 -19.88 5.49 -8.12
C ILE A 103 -18.98 5.43 -6.89
N CYS A 104 -18.54 4.21 -6.57
CA CYS A 104 -17.68 3.95 -5.42
C CYS A 104 -16.25 4.44 -5.67
N ASP A 105 -15.67 5.12 -4.70
CA ASP A 105 -14.23 5.34 -4.58
C ASP A 105 -13.56 4.03 -4.18
N THR A 106 -13.21 3.23 -5.16
CA THR A 106 -12.68 1.88 -4.98
C THR A 106 -11.17 1.91 -4.74
N ARG A 107 -10.75 1.43 -3.59
CA ARG A 107 -9.32 1.33 -3.24
C ARG A 107 -8.86 -0.11 -3.36
N TYR A 108 -7.64 -0.31 -3.84
CA TYR A 108 -7.05 -1.64 -3.99
C TYR A 108 -5.58 -1.64 -3.56
N SER A 109 -5.06 -2.84 -3.31
CA SER A 109 -3.65 -3.07 -3.01
C SER A 109 -3.23 -4.42 -3.57
N LYS A 110 -1.94 -4.63 -3.78
CA LYS A 110 -1.41 -5.90 -4.33
C LYS A 110 -1.59 -7.08 -3.40
N SER A 111 -1.48 -6.86 -2.08
CA SER A 111 -1.68 -7.89 -1.08
C SER A 111 -2.21 -7.26 0.20
N CYS A 112 -3.22 -7.86 0.80
CA CYS A 112 -3.76 -7.43 2.08
C CYS A 112 -3.03 -8.07 3.28
N GLY A 113 -2.20 -9.10 3.04
CA GLY A 113 -1.53 -9.87 4.08
C GLY A 113 -2.47 -10.77 4.88
N GLY A 114 -3.68 -11.03 4.35
CA GLY A 114 -4.72 -11.87 4.91
C GLY A 114 -5.93 -11.13 5.49
N ILE A 115 -5.77 -9.89 5.92
CA ILE A 115 -6.87 -9.02 6.38
C ILE A 115 -6.63 -7.61 5.88
N SER A 116 -7.62 -7.03 5.16
CA SER A 116 -7.59 -5.64 4.75
C SER A 116 -7.94 -4.69 5.91
N GLU A 117 -7.62 -3.41 5.79
CA GLU A 117 -7.93 -2.41 6.81
C GLU A 117 -9.16 -1.58 6.41
N ASN A 118 -9.80 -0.96 7.39
CA ASN A 118 -10.83 0.04 7.15
C ASN A 118 -10.24 1.29 6.52
N ASN A 119 -10.94 1.91 5.57
CA ASN A 119 -10.41 3.03 4.79
C ASN A 119 -9.97 4.22 5.63
N GLU A 120 -10.70 4.57 6.67
CA GLU A 120 -10.40 5.72 7.54
C GLU A 120 -9.06 5.62 8.25
N ASN A 121 -8.56 4.39 8.48
CA ASN A 121 -7.26 4.15 9.10
C ASN A 121 -6.08 4.29 8.11
N VAL A 122 -6.36 4.22 6.82
CA VAL A 122 -5.32 4.26 5.77
C VAL A 122 -5.27 5.62 5.09
N TRP A 123 -6.42 6.19 4.75
CA TRP A 123 -6.52 7.44 3.96
C TRP A 123 -7.04 8.64 4.75
N PHE A 124 -7.22 8.56 6.08
CA PHE A 124 -7.77 9.64 6.90
C PHE A 124 -9.09 10.20 6.37
N ASP A 125 -9.92 9.34 5.85
CA ASP A 125 -11.20 9.69 5.25
C ASP A 125 -12.35 9.36 6.22
N THR A 126 -13.54 9.81 5.88
CA THR A 126 -14.75 9.36 6.57
C THR A 126 -14.98 7.86 6.30
N PRO A 127 -15.48 7.11 7.31
CA PRO A 127 -15.81 5.70 7.11
C PRO A 127 -16.74 5.48 5.92
N LYS A 128 -16.32 4.65 4.97
CA LYS A 128 -17.14 4.27 3.81
C LYS A 128 -17.70 2.86 4.02
N PRO A 129 -19.01 2.64 3.88
CA PRO A 129 -19.64 1.34 4.18
C PRO A 129 -19.16 0.22 3.24
N TYR A 130 -18.65 0.55 2.07
CA TYR A 130 -18.13 -0.40 1.08
C TYR A 130 -16.61 -0.56 1.13
N LEU A 131 -15.88 0.17 1.99
CA LEU A 131 -14.44 0.04 2.22
C LEU A 131 -14.15 -0.38 3.65
N ARG A 132 -14.68 -1.53 4.01
CA ARG A 132 -14.49 -2.16 5.33
C ARG A 132 -13.44 -3.27 5.24
N SER A 133 -12.86 -3.58 6.38
CA SER A 133 -11.96 -4.70 6.53
C SER A 133 -12.62 -5.99 6.05
N ILE A 134 -11.87 -6.77 5.28
CA ILE A 134 -12.25 -8.10 4.81
C ILE A 134 -11.19 -9.08 5.28
N TYR A 135 -11.62 -10.17 5.88
CA TYR A 135 -10.79 -11.35 6.09
C TYR A 135 -10.73 -12.13 4.78
N ASP A 136 -9.55 -12.17 4.18
CA ASP A 136 -9.28 -12.80 2.86
C ASP A 136 -9.11 -14.31 3.00
N SER A 137 -10.16 -14.97 3.51
CA SER A 137 -10.16 -16.42 3.80
C SER A 137 -11.58 -16.96 3.83
N ASN A 138 -11.70 -18.29 3.67
CA ASN A 138 -12.94 -19.01 3.95
C ASN A 138 -13.01 -19.52 5.41
N ASP A 139 -12.01 -19.24 6.25
CA ASP A 139 -12.05 -19.57 7.67
C ASP A 139 -13.11 -18.70 8.36
N PRO A 140 -14.07 -19.27 9.10
CA PRO A 140 -15.09 -18.51 9.79
C PRO A 140 -14.56 -17.74 11.02
N ILE A 141 -13.35 -18.07 11.48
CA ILE A 141 -12.75 -17.46 12.69
C ILE A 141 -11.86 -16.29 12.29
N VAL A 142 -12.35 -15.08 12.49
CA VAL A 142 -11.57 -13.86 12.27
C VAL A 142 -10.69 -13.58 13.48
N PRO A 143 -9.35 -13.51 13.34
CA PRO A 143 -8.46 -13.23 14.47
C PRO A 143 -8.58 -11.78 14.96
N ASN A 144 -8.38 -11.57 16.27
CA ASN A 144 -8.34 -10.24 16.84
C ASN A 144 -6.93 -9.63 16.76
N LEU A 145 -6.57 -9.06 15.62
CA LEU A 145 -5.23 -8.51 15.40
C LEU A 145 -4.95 -7.17 16.10
N LYS A 146 -5.89 -6.64 16.86
CA LYS A 146 -5.63 -5.53 17.81
C LYS A 146 -4.88 -6.01 19.06
N SER A 147 -4.96 -7.31 19.37
CA SER A 147 -4.21 -7.94 20.45
C SER A 147 -2.77 -8.22 19.99
N GLU A 148 -1.78 -7.75 20.75
CA GLU A 148 -0.36 -7.99 20.42
C GLU A 148 0.01 -9.47 20.42
N SER A 149 -0.57 -10.27 21.30
CA SER A 149 -0.34 -11.73 21.37
C SER A 149 -0.90 -12.44 20.12
N ASP A 150 -2.12 -12.10 19.71
CA ASP A 150 -2.75 -12.71 18.55
C ASP A 150 -2.09 -12.24 17.25
N LEU A 151 -1.71 -10.95 17.19
CA LEU A 151 -0.94 -10.42 16.07
C LEU A 151 0.41 -11.13 15.94
N LYS A 152 1.14 -11.33 17.06
CA LYS A 152 2.43 -12.02 17.04
C LYS A 152 2.28 -13.47 16.55
N LYS A 153 1.23 -14.16 16.97
CA LYS A 153 0.89 -15.48 16.46
C LYS A 153 0.61 -15.43 14.96
N TRP A 154 -0.28 -14.53 14.53
CA TRP A 154 -0.63 -14.31 13.13
C TRP A 154 0.57 -14.00 12.22
N MET A 155 1.53 -13.20 12.70
CA MET A 155 2.73 -12.85 11.94
C MET A 155 3.71 -14.00 11.78
N ASN A 156 3.77 -14.89 12.78
CA ASN A 156 4.68 -16.03 12.78
C ASN A 156 4.08 -17.29 12.13
N GLU A 157 2.78 -17.32 11.94
CA GLU A 157 2.07 -18.40 11.25
C GLU A 157 1.76 -18.01 9.80
N LEU A 158 1.50 -19.01 8.96
CA LEU A 158 0.99 -18.81 7.61
C LEU A 158 -0.51 -19.11 7.62
N PRO A 159 -1.36 -18.13 7.94
CA PRO A 159 -2.79 -18.34 7.95
C PRO A 159 -3.30 -18.62 6.55
N LYS A 160 -4.35 -19.42 6.46
CA LYS A 160 -5.02 -19.73 5.20
C LYS A 160 -5.73 -18.49 4.68
N SER A 161 -5.06 -17.75 3.81
CA SER A 161 -5.66 -16.61 3.14
C SER A 161 -5.39 -16.67 1.64
N TYR A 162 -6.35 -16.22 0.83
CA TYR A 162 -6.26 -16.33 -0.62
C TYR A 162 -5.06 -15.61 -1.23
N CYS A 163 -4.57 -14.54 -0.60
CA CYS A 163 -3.33 -13.86 -0.98
C CYS A 163 -2.07 -14.50 -0.37
N GLY A 164 -2.19 -15.60 0.37
CA GLY A 164 -1.10 -16.27 1.05
C GLY A 164 -0.38 -17.32 0.20
N PRO A 165 0.82 -17.73 0.63
CA PRO A 165 1.69 -18.65 -0.13
C PRO A 165 1.12 -20.08 -0.26
N GLU A 166 0.09 -20.44 0.50
CA GLU A 166 -0.63 -21.70 0.33
C GLU A 166 -1.39 -21.75 -0.99
N PHE A 167 -1.96 -20.61 -1.44
CA PHE A 167 -2.73 -20.51 -2.69
C PHE A 167 -1.87 -20.04 -3.85
N ILE A 168 -0.93 -19.12 -3.60
CA ILE A 168 -0.02 -18.60 -4.61
C ILE A 168 1.39 -18.70 -4.04
N PRO A 169 2.17 -19.73 -4.39
CA PRO A 169 3.56 -19.86 -3.95
C PRO A 169 4.38 -18.61 -4.28
N GLU A 170 5.20 -18.13 -3.36
CA GLU A 170 5.97 -16.90 -3.54
C GLU A 170 6.83 -16.87 -4.81
N LYS A 171 7.36 -18.03 -5.21
CA LYS A 171 8.12 -18.17 -6.47
C LYS A 171 7.30 -17.85 -7.73
N ASP A 172 5.98 -17.99 -7.65
CA ASP A 172 5.05 -17.78 -8.77
C ASP A 172 4.42 -16.37 -8.75
N LEU A 173 4.53 -15.64 -7.62
CA LEU A 173 3.98 -14.29 -7.47
C LEU A 173 4.48 -13.31 -8.52
N ASN A 174 5.75 -13.41 -8.91
CA ASN A 174 6.33 -12.52 -9.92
C ASN A 174 5.61 -12.58 -11.27
N ASN A 175 4.93 -13.68 -11.56
CA ASN A 175 4.13 -13.82 -12.78
C ASN A 175 2.88 -12.93 -12.75
N TYR A 176 2.40 -12.57 -11.55
CA TYR A 176 1.13 -11.87 -11.34
C TYR A 176 1.28 -10.40 -10.88
N LEU A 177 2.44 -10.00 -10.38
CA LEU A 177 2.64 -8.68 -9.77
C LEU A 177 3.04 -7.57 -10.75
N GLY A 178 3.25 -7.91 -12.03
CA GLY A 178 3.72 -6.97 -13.04
C GLY A 178 5.22 -6.66 -12.95
N ASN A 179 5.67 -5.72 -13.79
CA ASN A 179 7.11 -5.48 -13.99
C ASN A 179 7.77 -4.61 -12.91
N VAL A 180 7.01 -3.97 -12.04
CA VAL A 180 7.52 -2.93 -11.14
C VAL A 180 7.98 -3.51 -9.81
N ASP A 181 7.34 -4.55 -9.32
CA ASP A 181 7.56 -5.11 -7.99
C ASP A 181 8.18 -6.51 -8.06
N LYS A 182 9.30 -6.63 -8.77
CA LYS A 182 9.96 -7.93 -9.01
C LYS A 182 10.67 -8.53 -7.79
N SER A 183 10.79 -7.78 -6.70
CA SER A 183 11.52 -8.23 -5.51
C SER A 183 10.73 -7.93 -4.26
N GLY A 184 10.44 -8.94 -3.47
CA GLY A 184 9.90 -8.77 -2.13
C GLY A 184 8.97 -9.90 -1.70
N ASN A 185 8.96 -10.15 -0.41
CA ASN A 185 8.03 -11.05 0.23
C ASN A 185 6.76 -10.26 0.54
N TYR A 186 5.75 -10.36 -0.30
CA TYR A 186 4.53 -9.54 -0.20
C TYR A 186 3.60 -9.95 0.92
N PHE A 187 3.57 -11.23 1.26
CA PHE A 187 2.69 -11.74 2.30
C PHE A 187 3.27 -11.53 3.70
N ARG A 188 4.57 -11.80 3.85
CA ARG A 188 5.34 -11.54 5.07
C ARG A 188 6.68 -10.92 4.70
N TRP A 189 7.10 -9.93 5.46
CA TRP A 189 8.33 -9.19 5.20
C TRP A 189 9.09 -8.92 6.50
N ASN A 190 10.36 -8.66 6.37
CA ASN A 190 11.25 -8.30 7.46
C ASN A 190 12.18 -7.17 7.03
N VAL A 191 12.42 -6.21 7.91
CA VAL A 191 13.45 -5.19 7.76
C VAL A 191 14.21 -5.05 9.07
N SER A 192 15.49 -4.77 8.99
CA SER A 192 16.36 -4.56 10.15
C SER A 192 17.17 -3.29 9.96
N PHE A 193 17.33 -2.54 11.03
CA PHE A 193 18.15 -1.33 11.07
C PHE A 193 19.13 -1.41 12.22
N SER A 194 20.33 -0.84 12.05
CA SER A 194 21.19 -0.54 13.18
C SER A 194 20.58 0.58 14.02
N GLN A 195 21.05 0.73 15.26
CA GLN A 195 20.63 1.83 16.14
C GLN A 195 20.97 3.21 15.52
N GLU A 196 22.11 3.31 14.84
CA GLU A 196 22.54 4.52 14.16
C GLU A 196 21.64 4.86 12.97
N ASP A 197 21.37 3.87 12.10
CA ASP A 197 20.56 4.05 10.90
C ASP A 197 19.12 4.45 11.24
N ILE A 198 18.49 3.78 12.21
CA ILE A 198 17.10 4.11 12.59
C ILE A 198 17.02 5.48 13.26
N THR A 199 18.02 5.87 14.06
CA THR A 199 18.07 7.20 14.70
C THR A 199 18.17 8.29 13.64
N LYS A 200 19.11 8.13 12.70
CA LYS A 200 19.29 9.07 11.58
C LYS A 200 18.02 9.17 10.74
N LEU A 201 17.47 8.04 10.32
CA LEU A 201 16.27 7.97 9.49
C LEU A 201 15.07 8.69 10.14
N ILE A 202 14.78 8.39 11.40
CA ILE A 202 13.65 9.00 12.11
C ILE A 202 13.90 10.51 12.27
N SER A 203 15.12 10.91 12.60
CA SER A 203 15.48 12.34 12.74
C SER A 203 15.23 13.09 11.43
N GLU A 204 15.74 12.58 10.31
CA GLU A 204 15.57 13.19 8.99
C GLU A 204 14.09 13.28 8.57
N LYS A 205 13.34 12.19 8.78
CA LYS A 205 11.93 12.10 8.34
C LYS A 205 10.94 12.88 9.22
N THR A 206 11.28 13.11 10.50
CA THR A 206 10.42 13.85 11.45
C THR A 206 10.85 15.31 11.65
N GLY A 207 12.07 15.66 11.24
CA GLY A 207 12.66 16.99 11.50
C GLY A 207 13.09 17.20 12.95
N LYS A 208 13.07 16.14 13.80
CA LYS A 208 13.62 16.15 15.16
C LYS A 208 15.07 15.67 15.16
N THR A 209 15.88 16.21 16.07
CA THR A 209 17.27 15.77 16.21
C THR A 209 17.38 14.80 17.39
N PHE A 210 17.27 13.50 17.12
CA PHE A 210 17.49 12.50 18.16
C PHE A 210 18.97 12.13 18.28
N ASP A 211 19.45 12.04 19.52
CA ASP A 211 20.77 11.45 19.85
C ASP A 211 20.70 9.92 19.74
N SER A 212 19.56 9.33 20.14
CA SER A 212 19.28 7.91 20.05
C SER A 212 17.78 7.65 20.15
N ILE A 213 17.31 6.58 19.50
CA ILE A 213 15.95 6.06 19.67
C ILE A 213 15.96 4.99 20.78
N LEU A 214 15.07 5.12 21.75
CA LEU A 214 14.96 4.23 22.90
C LEU A 214 13.92 3.15 22.70
N SER A 215 12.76 3.52 22.15
CA SER A 215 11.66 2.57 21.92
C SER A 215 10.73 3.01 20.80
N LEU A 216 10.05 2.03 20.23
CA LEU A 216 8.95 2.19 19.29
C LEU A 216 7.73 1.49 19.92
N GLN A 217 6.70 2.23 20.31
CA GLN A 217 5.56 1.72 21.05
C GLN A 217 4.27 1.90 20.24
N PRO A 218 3.70 0.83 19.68
CA PRO A 218 2.36 0.88 19.10
C PRO A 218 1.34 1.33 20.16
N LEU A 219 0.66 2.45 19.91
CA LEU A 219 -0.39 2.96 20.81
C LEU A 219 -1.78 2.51 20.38
N GLU A 220 -1.96 2.34 19.08
CA GLU A 220 -3.25 1.96 18.51
C GLU A 220 -3.07 1.13 17.24
N ARG A 221 -3.87 0.05 17.12
CA ARG A 221 -3.94 -0.79 15.94
C ARG A 221 -5.35 -0.83 15.37
N GLY A 222 -5.41 -0.83 14.04
CA GLY A 222 -6.62 -1.14 13.29
C GLY A 222 -7.01 -2.61 13.38
N ILE A 223 -8.12 -2.96 12.76
CA ILE A 223 -8.67 -4.32 12.80
C ILE A 223 -7.76 -5.37 12.15
N SER A 224 -6.96 -4.96 11.19
CA SER A 224 -5.97 -5.79 10.47
C SER A 224 -4.62 -5.90 11.18
N GLY A 225 -4.48 -5.36 12.38
CA GLY A 225 -3.21 -5.27 13.11
C GLY A 225 -2.28 -4.15 12.63
N ARG A 226 -2.67 -3.37 11.62
CA ARG A 226 -1.90 -2.20 11.18
C ARG A 226 -1.84 -1.18 12.30
N ILE A 227 -0.63 -0.68 12.56
CA ILE A 227 -0.42 0.41 13.51
C ILE A 227 -0.95 1.70 12.87
N ILE A 228 -1.88 2.35 13.55
CA ILE A 228 -2.45 3.65 13.15
C ILE A 228 -1.95 4.80 14.04
N LYS A 229 -1.34 4.45 15.17
CA LYS A 229 -0.67 5.40 16.04
C LYS A 229 0.50 4.74 16.74
N ILE A 230 1.68 5.36 16.67
CA ILE A 230 2.91 4.87 17.32
C ILE A 230 3.62 6.01 18.02
N GLN A 231 4.16 5.73 19.21
CA GLN A 231 5.07 6.61 19.91
C GLN A 231 6.51 6.14 19.71
N ILE A 232 7.38 7.08 19.41
CA ILE A 232 8.81 6.88 19.25
C ILE A 232 9.48 7.66 20.36
N ASP A 233 10.08 6.98 21.33
CA ASP A 233 10.82 7.58 22.41
C ASP A 233 12.30 7.63 22.06
N GLY A 234 12.97 8.72 22.45
CA GLY A 234 14.39 8.92 22.19
C GLY A 234 15.03 9.93 23.14
N MET A 235 16.30 10.16 22.94
CA MET A 235 17.05 11.21 23.60
C MET A 235 17.31 12.36 22.61
N GLU A 236 17.22 13.60 23.08
CA GLU A 236 17.56 14.82 22.35
C GLU A 236 18.30 15.77 23.29
N ASN A 237 19.55 16.13 22.98
CA ASN A 237 20.42 16.93 23.83
C ASN A 237 20.52 16.37 25.26
N GLY A 238 20.62 15.05 25.40
CA GLY A 238 20.72 14.37 26.69
C GLY A 238 19.41 14.32 27.50
N LYS A 239 18.28 14.72 26.94
CA LYS A 239 16.96 14.70 27.59
C LYS A 239 16.03 13.73 26.88
N ALA A 240 15.20 13.03 27.65
CA ALA A 240 14.17 12.17 27.10
C ALA A 240 13.11 12.99 26.35
N THR A 241 12.78 12.59 25.16
CA THR A 241 11.76 13.20 24.30
C THR A 241 11.00 12.12 23.53
N HIS A 242 9.92 12.50 22.89
CA HIS A 242 9.18 11.59 22.01
C HIS A 242 8.54 12.30 20.83
N VAL A 243 8.16 11.52 19.85
CA VAL A 243 7.29 11.92 18.74
C VAL A 243 6.19 10.88 18.55
N ILE A 244 5.01 11.34 18.20
CA ILE A 244 3.86 10.46 17.91
C ILE A 244 3.50 10.61 16.44
N LEU A 245 3.53 9.49 15.71
CA LEU A 245 3.02 9.39 14.35
C LEU A 245 1.59 8.87 14.39
N LYS A 246 0.70 9.48 13.60
CA LYS A 246 -0.74 9.28 13.73
C LYS A 246 -1.42 8.65 12.51
N SER A 247 -0.65 8.15 11.54
CA SER A 247 -1.23 7.53 10.37
C SER A 247 -0.45 6.32 9.90
N GLU A 248 -1.14 5.40 9.27
CA GLU A 248 -0.54 4.28 8.56
C GLU A 248 0.50 4.78 7.55
N TYR A 249 0.13 5.77 6.74
CA TYR A 249 1.01 6.38 5.76
C TYR A 249 2.27 7.00 6.38
N GLU A 250 2.11 7.83 7.40
CA GLU A 250 3.23 8.51 8.07
C GLU A 250 4.18 7.50 8.72
N ILE A 251 3.65 6.49 9.39
CA ILE A 251 4.43 5.41 10.01
C ILE A 251 5.30 4.70 8.97
N ARG A 252 4.73 4.33 7.84
CA ARG A 252 5.45 3.66 6.74
C ARG A 252 6.53 4.55 6.13
N ARG A 253 6.22 5.84 5.94
CA ARG A 253 7.14 6.83 5.40
C ARG A 253 8.32 7.09 6.32
N VAL A 254 8.08 7.21 7.64
CA VAL A 254 9.10 7.58 8.62
C VAL A 254 10.03 6.42 8.95
N LEU A 255 9.51 5.20 9.04
CA LEU A 255 10.26 4.03 9.49
C LEU A 255 10.99 3.27 8.37
N HIS A 256 11.11 3.86 7.18
CA HIS A 256 11.87 3.25 6.08
C HIS A 256 12.44 4.32 5.15
N PRO A 257 13.65 4.14 4.56
CA PRO A 257 14.23 5.10 3.61
C PRO A 257 13.28 5.43 2.44
N ASN A 258 12.68 4.42 1.84
CA ASN A 258 11.65 4.57 0.83
C ASN A 258 10.26 4.56 1.47
N PHE A 259 9.71 3.37 1.70
CA PHE A 259 8.38 3.15 2.27
C PHE A 259 8.25 1.72 2.79
N LEU A 260 7.71 1.48 3.99
CA LEU A 260 7.42 0.13 4.46
C LEU A 260 6.28 -0.48 3.63
N PHE A 261 6.30 -1.80 3.44
CA PHE A 261 5.23 -2.51 2.74
C PHE A 261 3.85 -2.34 3.41
N SER A 262 3.82 -2.30 4.75
CA SER A 262 2.62 -1.99 5.53
C SER A 262 3.01 -1.46 6.91
N SER A 263 2.03 -1.00 7.70
CA SER A 263 2.23 -0.74 9.13
C SER A 263 1.80 -1.92 10.02
N ALA A 264 1.45 -3.08 9.43
CA ALA A 264 1.18 -4.31 10.16
C ALA A 264 2.52 -5.03 10.44
N PHE A 265 3.15 -4.71 11.55
CA PHE A 265 4.39 -5.33 11.98
C PHE A 265 4.49 -5.47 13.50
N ILE A 266 5.35 -6.36 13.94
CA ILE A 266 5.83 -6.49 15.32
C ILE A 266 7.25 -5.95 15.40
N ILE A 267 7.61 -5.38 16.53
CA ILE A 267 8.92 -4.80 16.78
C ILE A 267 9.71 -5.75 17.68
N ALA A 268 10.92 -6.09 17.26
CA ALA A 268 11.86 -6.87 18.06
C ALA A 268 13.20 -6.11 18.17
N ALA A 269 13.71 -5.96 19.37
CA ALA A 269 15.08 -5.54 19.57
C ALA A 269 15.97 -6.79 19.48
N ASN A 270 16.86 -6.81 18.51
CA ASN A 270 17.90 -7.82 18.49
C ASN A 270 18.96 -7.42 19.53
N SER A 271 19.02 -8.12 20.65
CA SER A 271 20.21 -8.06 21.48
C SER A 271 21.37 -8.66 20.64
N THR A 272 22.25 -7.82 20.15
CA THR A 272 23.54 -8.27 19.63
C THR A 272 24.25 -9.05 20.73
N PRO A 273 24.67 -10.29 20.52
CA PRO A 273 25.62 -10.89 21.44
C PRO A 273 26.92 -10.10 21.29
N ASN A 274 27.18 -9.19 22.21
CA ASN A 274 28.51 -8.69 22.40
C ASN A 274 29.36 -9.82 22.95
N SER A 275 30.20 -10.42 22.12
CA SER A 275 31.61 -10.75 22.38
C SER A 275 32.12 -11.71 21.33
N PRO A 276 33.28 -11.46 20.71
CA PRO A 276 33.98 -12.52 20.01
C PRO A 276 34.48 -13.56 21.04
N PRO A 277 34.49 -14.85 20.71
CA PRO A 277 35.16 -15.82 21.54
C PRO A 277 36.65 -15.52 21.57
N SER A 278 37.19 -15.46 22.78
CA SER A 278 38.62 -15.38 23.06
C SER A 278 39.40 -16.58 22.52
#